data_4b6ce0b41dc0c63797687db43164c07a
#
_entry.id   4b6ce0b41dc0c63797687db43164c07a
#
_cell.length_a   1.000
_cell.length_b   1.000
_cell.length_c   1.000
_cell.angle_alpha   90.00
_cell.angle_beta   90.00
_cell.angle_gamma   90.00
#
_symmetry.space_group_name_H-M   'P 1'
#
loop_
_entity.id
_entity.type
_entity.pdbx_description
1 polymer ?
#
loop_
_entity_poly.entity_id
_entity_poly.type
_entity_poly.pdbx_seq_one_letter_code
_entity_poly.pdbx_strand_id
1 'polypeptide(L)'
;MTHRLSHLTRFGILGSTYPCHFIRSHGTLQPSPRVLDAPHISCARDPGHVYEVAAELQSSGLLKICLGFPDDSSDYLRDLILSMHKHHGHHLPITHSATRGWFWDVRPKPAAATGVHQARSETMSEFAWHTDCSYEDPLPRYFALQVLQHDRYGGGTLSAMNVANLIGFLSPETRKALKAPEFRMQIPPEFIKDPEKSFITGSILAPDPHSIIIRYRHDIIAPLTTRAAKALEELSAVLVRGEIQASSSMHLKSSDLPKGSIILMDNRRWMHARNEIEDPERHLRRVRWDAQAFNISDRDT
;
A
#
# COMPACT_ATOMS: atom_id res chain seq x y z
N MET A 1 81.88 8.50 36.37
CA MET A 1 82.93 7.95 35.44
C MET A 1 82.24 6.79 34.69
N THR A 2 82.31 6.93 33.34
CA THR A 2 82.28 5.88 32.29
C THR A 2 81.01 5.03 32.13
N HIS A 3 80.23 5.35 31.17
CA HIS A 3 80.10 4.84 29.77
C HIS A 3 79.95 3.31 29.60
N ARG A 4 78.83 2.84 29.00
CA ARG A 4 78.70 2.24 27.63
C ARG A 4 77.28 1.73 27.44
N LEU A 5 76.55 2.22 26.55
CA LEU A 5 76.19 1.92 25.15
C LEU A 5 75.98 0.42 24.79
N SER A 6 74.78 0.19 24.32
CA SER A 6 74.32 -0.50 23.09
C SER A 6 74.15 -2.01 23.15
N HIS A 7 72.97 -2.51 22.78
CA HIS A 7 72.64 -2.96 21.42
C HIS A 7 71.17 -3.32 21.27
N LEU A 8 70.55 -2.74 20.27
CA LEU A 8 69.24 -3.11 19.72
C LEU A 8 69.36 -4.47 19.04
N THR A 9 68.40 -5.36 19.33
CA THR A 9 68.10 -6.48 18.43
C THR A 9 66.62 -6.48 18.15
N ARG A 10 66.27 -6.12 16.91
CA ARG A 10 64.93 -6.22 16.34
C ARG A 10 64.57 -7.70 16.15
N PHE A 11 63.49 -8.17 16.75
CA PHE A 11 62.78 -9.38 16.31
C PHE A 11 61.56 -8.95 15.50
N GLY A 12 61.59 -9.22 14.21
CA GLY A 12 60.46 -9.06 13.29
C GLY A 12 59.43 -10.15 13.56
N ILE A 13 58.24 -9.73 13.89
CA ILE A 13 57.04 -10.60 13.93
C ILE A 13 56.45 -10.57 12.52
N LEU A 14 56.52 -11.68 11.82
CA LEU A 14 55.82 -12.00 10.59
C LEU A 14 54.31 -12.05 10.91
N GLY A 15 53.60 -10.99 10.55
CA GLY A 15 52.15 -10.97 10.59
C GLY A 15 51.57 -11.78 9.46
N SER A 16 51.00 -12.95 9.79
CA SER A 16 50.16 -13.73 8.89
C SER A 16 48.84 -13.03 8.70
N THR A 17 48.65 -12.36 7.54
CA THR A 17 47.38 -11.84 7.11
C THR A 17 46.54 -12.97 6.53
N TYR A 18 45.58 -13.50 7.32
CA TYR A 18 44.50 -14.29 6.78
C TYR A 18 43.48 -13.36 6.15
N PRO A 19 43.11 -13.57 4.88
CA PRO A 19 42.02 -12.81 4.28
C PRO A 19 40.70 -13.27 4.93
N CYS A 20 40.05 -12.38 5.69
CA CYS A 20 38.66 -12.54 6.06
C CYS A 20 37.82 -12.55 4.79
N HIS A 21 37.47 -13.74 4.32
CA HIS A 21 36.38 -13.92 3.39
C HIS A 21 35.07 -13.49 4.10
N PHE A 22 34.63 -12.25 3.84
CA PHE A 22 33.27 -11.85 4.10
C PHE A 22 32.37 -12.71 3.21
N ILE A 23 31.81 -13.76 3.77
CA ILE A 23 30.65 -14.44 3.20
C ILE A 23 29.52 -13.43 3.29
N ARG A 24 29.24 -12.73 2.17
CA ARG A 24 27.98 -12.01 2.00
C ARG A 24 26.86 -13.06 2.07
N SER A 25 26.22 -13.18 3.23
CA SER A 25 24.92 -13.81 3.31
C SER A 25 23.99 -12.98 2.42
N HIS A 26 23.58 -13.54 1.30
CA HIS A 26 22.47 -13.03 0.51
C HIS A 26 21.18 -13.31 1.30
N GLY A 27 21.01 -12.62 2.42
CA GLY A 27 19.68 -12.41 2.96
C GLY A 27 18.93 -11.56 1.92
N THR A 28 17.91 -12.13 1.31
CA THR A 28 16.94 -11.37 0.51
C THR A 28 16.38 -10.29 1.43
N LEU A 29 16.87 -9.06 1.27
CA LEU A 29 16.29 -7.90 1.95
C LEU A 29 14.81 -7.86 1.52
N GLN A 30 13.92 -8.12 2.46
CA GLN A 30 12.48 -7.94 2.22
C GLN A 30 12.29 -6.47 1.78
N PRO A 31 11.57 -6.24 0.68
CA PRO A 31 11.34 -4.88 0.22
C PRO A 31 10.64 -4.09 1.32
N SER A 32 11.21 -2.97 1.70
CA SER A 32 10.61 -2.03 2.65
C SER A 32 10.28 -0.73 1.93
N PRO A 33 9.21 -0.01 2.34
CA PRO A 33 8.91 1.28 1.74
C PRO A 33 10.04 2.26 2.03
N ARG A 34 10.33 3.16 1.08
CA ARG A 34 11.16 4.32 1.38
C ARG A 34 10.53 5.11 2.52
N VAL A 35 11.36 5.66 3.41
CA VAL A 35 10.92 6.47 4.55
C VAL A 35 11.34 7.90 4.32
N LEU A 36 10.41 8.83 4.49
CA LEU A 36 10.66 10.27 4.56
C LEU A 36 10.23 10.80 5.91
N ASP A 37 11.02 11.70 6.47
CA ASP A 37 10.68 12.38 7.72
C ASP A 37 9.98 13.71 7.43
N ALA A 38 8.94 14.02 8.20
CA ALA A 38 8.29 15.32 8.23
C ALA A 38 8.40 15.89 9.65
N PRO A 39 9.48 16.61 9.99
CA PRO A 39 9.70 17.15 11.32
C PRO A 39 8.70 18.24 11.73
N HIS A 40 8.07 18.91 10.77
CA HIS A 40 7.11 19.99 11.00
C HIS A 40 5.93 19.89 10.01
N ILE A 41 4.77 20.39 10.42
CA ILE A 41 3.57 20.40 9.57
C ILE A 41 3.79 21.19 8.27
N SER A 42 4.66 22.20 8.28
CA SER A 42 5.01 23.01 7.10
C SER A 42 5.66 22.20 5.97
N CYS A 43 6.24 21.02 6.26
CA CYS A 43 6.77 20.12 5.24
C CYS A 43 5.71 19.74 4.19
N ALA A 44 4.43 19.67 4.58
CA ALA A 44 3.32 19.41 3.67
C ALA A 44 3.17 20.47 2.56
N ARG A 45 3.79 21.65 2.72
CA ARG A 45 3.77 22.77 1.76
C ARG A 45 5.16 23.13 1.25
N ASP A 46 6.21 22.47 1.75
CA ASP A 46 7.58 22.67 1.28
C ASP A 46 7.74 22.05 -0.13
N PRO A 47 8.14 22.83 -1.15
CA PRO A 47 8.20 22.34 -2.53
C PRO A 47 9.14 21.14 -2.70
N GLY A 48 10.26 21.09 -1.97
CA GLY A 48 11.23 20.01 -2.05
C GLY A 48 10.66 18.71 -1.49
N HIS A 49 10.08 18.78 -0.31
CA HIS A 49 9.44 17.64 0.34
C HIS A 49 8.25 17.11 -0.47
N VAL A 50 7.37 17.99 -0.96
CA VAL A 50 6.21 17.62 -1.80
C VAL A 50 6.66 16.95 -3.09
N TYR A 51 7.72 17.47 -3.73
CA TYR A 51 8.32 16.87 -4.92
C TYR A 51 8.85 15.45 -4.64
N GLU A 52 9.59 15.25 -3.53
CA GLU A 52 10.09 13.93 -3.16
C GLU A 52 8.95 12.92 -2.93
N VAL A 53 7.88 13.32 -2.26
CA VAL A 53 6.69 12.48 -2.07
C VAL A 53 6.05 12.12 -3.41
N ALA A 54 5.81 13.11 -4.28
CA ALA A 54 5.21 12.88 -5.59
C ALA A 54 6.08 11.98 -6.49
N ALA A 55 7.40 12.22 -6.51
CA ALA A 55 8.35 11.44 -7.28
C ALA A 55 8.42 9.97 -6.80
N GLU A 56 8.40 9.75 -5.48
CA GLU A 56 8.39 8.39 -4.92
C GLU A 56 7.09 7.65 -5.22
N LEU A 57 5.95 8.31 -5.08
CA LEU A 57 4.65 7.72 -5.47
C LEU A 57 4.60 7.37 -6.96
N GLN A 58 5.18 8.22 -7.82
CA GLN A 58 5.25 7.95 -9.25
C GLN A 58 6.17 6.77 -9.56
N SER A 59 7.34 6.67 -8.93
CA SER A 59 8.36 5.64 -9.20
C SER A 59 8.01 4.30 -8.57
N SER A 60 8.01 4.20 -7.24
CA SER A 60 7.77 2.94 -6.50
C SER A 60 6.29 2.69 -6.21
N GLY A 61 5.52 3.76 -6.04
CA GLY A 61 4.11 3.69 -5.64
C GLY A 61 3.89 3.30 -4.18
N LEU A 62 4.93 3.29 -3.35
CA LEU A 62 4.83 2.96 -1.94
C LEU A 62 5.82 3.78 -1.13
N LEU A 63 5.33 4.53 -0.15
CA LEU A 63 6.10 5.45 0.67
C LEU A 63 5.58 5.47 2.10
N LYS A 64 6.48 5.53 3.08
CA LYS A 64 6.18 5.83 4.47
C LYS A 64 6.65 7.23 4.83
N ILE A 65 5.80 8.00 5.50
CA ILE A 65 6.18 9.30 6.10
C ILE A 65 6.09 9.15 7.62
N CYS A 66 7.12 9.65 8.32
CA CYS A 66 7.15 9.72 9.78
C CYS A 66 6.97 11.18 10.21
N LEU A 67 5.87 11.46 10.95
CA LEU A 67 5.63 12.78 11.51
C LEU A 67 6.43 12.97 12.81
N GLY A 68 7.22 14.03 12.88
CA GLY A 68 7.94 14.46 14.08
C GLY A 68 7.08 15.29 15.07
N PHE A 69 5.77 15.37 14.84
CA PHE A 69 4.82 16.18 15.61
C PHE A 69 3.46 15.49 15.72
N PRO A 70 2.64 15.80 16.73
CA PRO A 70 1.26 15.32 16.84
C PRO A 70 0.38 15.92 15.73
N ASP A 71 -0.42 15.08 15.06
CA ASP A 71 -1.38 15.50 14.04
C ASP A 71 -2.63 14.59 14.05
N ASP A 72 -3.40 14.68 15.10
CA ASP A 72 -4.62 13.87 15.25
C ASP A 72 -5.76 14.33 14.31
N SER A 73 -5.65 15.53 13.72
CA SER A 73 -6.58 16.08 12.72
C SER A 73 -6.27 15.67 11.28
N SER A 74 -5.07 15.12 11.02
CA SER A 74 -4.54 14.82 9.67
C SER A 74 -4.38 16.06 8.79
N ASP A 75 -4.01 17.18 9.42
CA ASP A 75 -3.81 18.45 8.73
C ASP A 75 -2.60 18.39 7.79
N TYR A 76 -1.52 17.72 8.21
CA TYR A 76 -0.36 17.48 7.33
C TYR A 76 -0.77 16.72 6.07
N LEU A 77 -1.51 15.62 6.23
CA LEU A 77 -1.92 14.79 5.09
C LEU A 77 -2.86 15.54 4.15
N ARG A 78 -3.78 16.36 4.69
CA ARG A 78 -4.65 17.23 3.91
C ARG A 78 -3.84 18.24 3.09
N ASP A 79 -2.91 18.95 3.74
CA ASP A 79 -2.12 20.00 3.12
C ASP A 79 -1.15 19.43 2.07
N LEU A 80 -0.57 18.25 2.33
CA LEU A 80 0.27 17.53 1.38
C LEU A 80 -0.50 17.19 0.08
N ILE A 81 -1.71 16.64 0.20
CA ILE A 81 -2.53 16.30 -0.97
C ILE A 81 -2.95 17.55 -1.74
N LEU A 82 -3.30 18.64 -1.05
CA LEU A 82 -3.59 19.93 -1.69
C LEU A 82 -2.36 20.50 -2.41
N SER A 83 -1.16 20.34 -1.85
CA SER A 83 0.09 20.75 -2.50
C SER A 83 0.40 19.89 -3.72
N MET A 84 0.20 18.57 -3.66
CA MET A 84 0.32 17.66 -4.82
C MET A 84 -0.71 18.01 -5.91
N HIS A 85 -1.94 18.34 -5.54
CA HIS A 85 -2.95 18.82 -6.49
C HIS A 85 -2.49 20.09 -7.20
N LYS A 86 -2.02 21.08 -6.44
CA LYS A 86 -1.64 22.39 -6.96
C LYS A 86 -0.39 22.35 -7.85
N HIS A 87 0.61 21.51 -7.49
CA HIS A 87 1.95 21.58 -8.08
C HIS A 87 2.34 20.37 -8.91
N HIS A 88 1.65 19.23 -8.76
CA HIS A 88 1.99 17.97 -9.43
C HIS A 88 0.83 17.36 -10.24
N GLY A 89 -0.30 18.09 -10.40
CA GLY A 89 -1.41 17.68 -11.26
C GLY A 89 -2.27 16.53 -10.69
N HIS A 90 -2.12 16.16 -9.42
CA HIS A 90 -3.02 15.18 -8.81
C HIS A 90 -4.45 15.73 -8.71
N HIS A 91 -5.44 14.89 -8.92
CA HIS A 91 -6.83 15.25 -8.66
C HIS A 91 -7.11 15.29 -7.15
N LEU A 92 -8.13 16.05 -6.75
CA LEU A 92 -8.54 16.16 -5.35
C LEU A 92 -9.06 14.81 -4.80
N PRO A 93 -9.13 14.67 -3.47
CA PRO A 93 -9.69 13.49 -2.84
C PRO A 93 -11.15 13.23 -3.23
N ILE A 94 -11.48 11.94 -3.32
CA ILE A 94 -12.87 11.51 -3.50
C ILE A 94 -13.57 11.38 -2.14
N THR A 95 -14.87 11.61 -2.12
CA THR A 95 -15.71 11.35 -0.95
C THR A 95 -15.89 9.85 -0.74
N HIS A 96 -16.00 9.41 0.51
CA HIS A 96 -16.19 7.98 0.83
C HIS A 96 -17.62 7.49 0.55
N SER A 97 -18.60 8.34 0.78
CA SER A 97 -20.03 8.10 0.50
C SER A 97 -20.73 9.43 0.27
N ALA A 98 -22.02 9.41 -0.02
CA ALA A 98 -22.83 10.63 -0.17
C ALA A 98 -22.80 11.57 1.04
N THR A 99 -22.57 11.04 2.24
CA THR A 99 -22.62 11.78 3.51
C THR A 99 -21.28 11.98 4.19
N ARG A 100 -20.19 11.37 3.70
CA ARG A 100 -18.86 11.42 4.32
C ARG A 100 -17.84 12.09 3.42
N GLY A 101 -17.03 12.95 4.02
CA GLY A 101 -16.00 13.74 3.33
C GLY A 101 -14.79 12.93 2.87
N TRP A 102 -13.67 13.61 2.74
CA TRP A 102 -12.41 13.04 2.23
C TRP A 102 -11.78 12.01 3.15
N PHE A 103 -11.88 12.23 4.48
CA PHE A 103 -11.27 11.37 5.49
C PHE A 103 -12.26 10.35 6.04
N TRP A 104 -11.79 9.13 6.23
CA TRP A 104 -12.52 8.03 6.83
C TRP A 104 -11.74 7.43 7.97
N ASP A 105 -12.34 7.38 9.16
CA ASP A 105 -11.77 6.69 10.31
C ASP A 105 -11.91 5.17 10.16
N VAL A 106 -10.77 4.50 10.01
CA VAL A 106 -10.66 3.04 9.92
C VAL A 106 -10.35 2.52 11.32
N ARG A 107 -11.40 2.17 12.03
CA ARG A 107 -11.31 1.60 13.38
C ARG A 107 -12.43 0.61 13.62
N PRO A 108 -12.21 -0.40 14.48
CA PRO A 108 -13.27 -1.31 14.89
C PRO A 108 -14.47 -0.56 15.46
N LYS A 109 -15.66 -0.97 15.05
CA LYS A 109 -16.93 -0.48 15.61
C LYS A 109 -17.76 -1.68 16.05
N PRO A 110 -18.49 -1.61 17.17
CA PRO A 110 -19.46 -2.63 17.52
C PRO A 110 -20.52 -2.79 16.43
N ALA A 111 -20.87 -4.01 16.07
CA ALA A 111 -21.88 -4.30 15.04
C ALA A 111 -23.22 -3.60 15.33
N ALA A 112 -23.60 -3.50 16.60
CA ALA A 112 -24.80 -2.78 17.04
C ALA A 112 -24.76 -1.26 16.77
N ALA A 113 -23.57 -0.67 16.61
CA ALA A 113 -23.41 0.76 16.37
C ALA A 113 -23.44 1.15 14.89
N THR A 114 -23.37 0.19 13.97
CA THR A 114 -23.23 0.41 12.52
C THR A 114 -24.51 0.17 11.72
N GLY A 115 -25.54 -0.32 12.35
CA GLY A 115 -26.77 -0.75 11.64
C GLY A 115 -26.50 -1.98 10.74
N VAL A 116 -27.24 -2.07 9.63
CA VAL A 116 -27.20 -3.25 8.74
C VAL A 116 -25.91 -3.34 7.90
N HIS A 117 -25.15 -2.25 7.74
CA HIS A 117 -24.04 -2.18 6.80
C HIS A 117 -22.76 -1.65 7.45
N GLN A 118 -21.92 -2.60 7.88
CA GLN A 118 -20.59 -2.31 8.42
C GLN A 118 -19.53 -2.50 7.33
N ALA A 119 -18.71 -1.47 7.08
CA ALA A 119 -17.59 -1.59 6.17
C ALA A 119 -16.56 -2.61 6.70
N ARG A 120 -16.01 -3.46 5.80
CA ARG A 120 -15.01 -4.48 6.16
C ARG A 120 -13.81 -3.88 6.92
N SER A 121 -13.42 -2.66 6.59
CA SER A 121 -12.35 -1.92 7.26
C SER A 121 -12.68 -1.52 8.71
N GLU A 122 -13.94 -1.58 9.13
CA GLU A 122 -14.41 -1.25 10.48
C GLU A 122 -14.65 -2.50 11.35
N THR A 123 -14.26 -3.69 10.87
CA THR A 123 -14.34 -4.95 11.61
C THR A 123 -13.00 -5.34 12.23
N MET A 124 -13.02 -6.18 13.27
CA MET A 124 -11.82 -6.79 13.85
C MET A 124 -11.23 -7.89 12.96
N SER A 125 -12.06 -8.55 12.14
CA SER A 125 -11.67 -9.67 11.29
C SER A 125 -10.62 -9.28 10.26
N GLU A 126 -9.84 -10.25 9.77
CA GLU A 126 -8.91 -10.04 8.67
C GLU A 126 -9.56 -9.39 7.45
N PHE A 127 -8.79 -8.67 6.68
CA PHE A 127 -9.21 -8.14 5.40
C PHE A 127 -8.25 -8.68 4.32
N ALA A 128 -8.75 -9.63 3.55
CA ALA A 128 -7.99 -10.32 2.51
C ALA A 128 -7.42 -9.36 1.45
N TRP A 129 -6.54 -9.85 0.58
CA TRP A 129 -5.91 -9.08 -0.50
C TRP A 129 -6.92 -8.32 -1.35
N HIS A 130 -6.74 -7.02 -1.46
CA HIS A 130 -7.65 -6.13 -2.21
C HIS A 130 -6.95 -4.84 -2.65
N THR A 131 -7.64 -4.10 -3.51
CA THR A 131 -7.41 -2.68 -3.75
C THR A 131 -8.60 -1.89 -3.24
N ASP A 132 -8.36 -0.67 -2.76
CA ASP A 132 -9.43 0.20 -2.30
C ASP A 132 -10.33 0.64 -3.46
N CYS A 133 -11.64 0.71 -3.23
CA CYS A 133 -12.63 1.19 -4.18
C CYS A 133 -12.65 0.46 -5.53
N SER A 134 -12.33 -0.84 -5.58
CA SER A 134 -12.34 -1.63 -6.81
C SER A 134 -13.68 -1.61 -7.56
N TYR A 135 -14.73 -1.11 -6.93
CA TYR A 135 -16.09 -0.91 -7.45
C TYR A 135 -16.33 0.51 -7.99
N GLU A 136 -15.35 1.42 -7.97
CA GLU A 136 -15.48 2.77 -8.51
C GLU A 136 -14.85 2.89 -9.91
N ASP A 137 -15.44 3.76 -10.74
CA ASP A 137 -14.87 4.17 -12.00
C ASP A 137 -15.30 5.64 -12.23
N PRO A 138 -14.36 6.60 -12.18
CA PRO A 138 -12.91 6.45 -12.07
C PRO A 138 -12.43 5.91 -10.73
N LEU A 139 -11.34 5.11 -10.77
CA LEU A 139 -10.71 4.49 -9.61
C LEU A 139 -9.70 5.44 -8.95
N PRO A 140 -9.70 5.63 -7.61
CA PRO A 140 -8.65 6.39 -6.94
C PRO A 140 -7.29 5.73 -7.17
N ARG A 141 -6.33 6.51 -7.69
CA ARG A 141 -4.97 6.03 -7.94
C ARG A 141 -4.21 5.86 -6.64
N TYR A 142 -4.36 6.77 -5.72
CA TYR A 142 -3.62 6.76 -4.46
C TYR A 142 -4.57 6.68 -3.26
N PHE A 143 -4.07 6.05 -2.21
CA PHE A 143 -4.63 6.21 -0.87
C PHE A 143 -3.51 6.40 0.14
N ALA A 144 -3.87 6.95 1.29
CA ALA A 144 -3.00 7.03 2.46
C ALA A 144 -3.73 6.55 3.71
N LEU A 145 -2.96 5.95 4.63
CA LEU A 145 -3.38 5.58 5.97
C LEU A 145 -2.45 6.26 6.98
N GLN A 146 -2.99 7.20 7.75
CA GLN A 146 -2.31 7.78 8.90
C GLN A 146 -2.62 6.96 10.15
N VAL A 147 -1.60 6.61 10.92
CA VAL A 147 -1.74 5.87 12.17
C VAL A 147 -1.98 6.85 13.32
N LEU A 148 -3.21 6.91 13.80
CA LEU A 148 -3.60 7.67 14.99
C LEU A 148 -3.43 6.82 16.26
N GLN A 149 -3.72 5.52 16.19
CA GLN A 149 -3.43 4.52 17.19
C GLN A 149 -3.12 3.19 16.50
N HIS A 150 -1.92 2.66 16.68
CA HIS A 150 -1.58 1.33 16.20
C HIS A 150 -2.20 0.25 17.08
N ASP A 151 -2.23 -1.00 16.59
CA ASP A 151 -2.63 -2.16 17.38
C ASP A 151 -1.56 -2.45 18.43
N ARG A 152 -1.91 -2.40 19.71
CA ARG A 152 -0.98 -2.57 20.84
C ARG A 152 -0.73 -4.04 21.21
N TYR A 153 -1.55 -4.95 20.65
CA TYR A 153 -1.53 -6.37 21.02
C TYR A 153 -0.92 -7.27 19.93
N GLY A 154 -0.49 -6.68 18.80
CA GLY A 154 0.25 -7.39 17.74
C GLY A 154 -0.58 -7.74 16.51
N GLY A 155 -1.89 -7.44 16.52
CA GLY A 155 -2.76 -7.56 15.35
C GLY A 155 -2.59 -6.42 14.35
N GLY A 156 -3.45 -6.41 13.35
CA GLY A 156 -3.57 -5.30 12.41
C GLY A 156 -2.37 -5.08 11.48
N THR A 157 -1.50 -6.09 11.28
CA THR A 157 -0.37 -6.05 10.34
C THR A 157 -0.86 -5.72 8.94
N LEU A 158 -0.30 -4.68 8.32
CA LEU A 158 -0.55 -4.31 6.93
C LEU A 158 0.40 -5.09 6.02
N SER A 159 -0.16 -5.90 5.13
CA SER A 159 0.61 -6.60 4.09
C SER A 159 0.44 -5.88 2.77
N ALA A 160 1.51 -5.75 1.98
CA ALA A 160 1.49 -5.12 0.66
C ALA A 160 2.23 -6.00 -0.36
N MET A 161 1.66 -6.11 -1.58
CA MET A 161 2.22 -6.89 -2.69
C MET A 161 2.17 -6.06 -3.97
N ASN A 162 3.32 -5.95 -4.65
CA ASN A 162 3.38 -5.27 -5.94
C ASN A 162 2.74 -6.14 -7.03
N VAL A 163 1.88 -5.54 -7.84
CA VAL A 163 1.14 -6.21 -8.92
C VAL A 163 2.09 -6.77 -9.99
N ALA A 164 3.20 -6.10 -10.28
CA ALA A 164 4.18 -6.59 -11.25
C ALA A 164 4.78 -7.96 -10.82
N ASN A 165 4.99 -8.15 -9.50
CA ASN A 165 5.45 -9.44 -8.97
C ASN A 165 4.33 -10.50 -9.06
N LEU A 166 3.10 -10.14 -8.68
CA LEU A 166 1.95 -11.04 -8.71
C LEU A 166 1.69 -11.60 -10.12
N ILE A 167 1.76 -10.76 -11.14
CA ILE A 167 1.45 -11.16 -12.53
C ILE A 167 2.40 -12.24 -13.04
N GLY A 168 3.64 -12.28 -12.56
CA GLY A 168 4.60 -13.31 -12.90
C GLY A 168 4.16 -14.74 -12.55
N PHE A 169 3.28 -14.89 -11.58
CA PHE A 169 2.75 -16.20 -11.11
C PHE A 169 1.47 -16.63 -11.82
N LEU A 170 0.88 -15.78 -12.68
CA LEU A 170 -0.34 -16.09 -13.42
C LEU A 170 -0.03 -16.64 -14.80
N SER A 171 -0.83 -17.61 -15.27
CA SER A 171 -0.73 -18.13 -16.62
C SER A 171 -1.01 -17.03 -17.67
N PRO A 172 -0.47 -17.16 -18.91
CA PRO A 172 -0.76 -16.22 -20.00
C PRO A 172 -2.28 -16.11 -20.28
N GLU A 173 -2.99 -17.22 -20.22
CA GLU A 173 -4.44 -17.34 -20.44
C GLU A 173 -5.20 -16.55 -19.40
N THR A 174 -4.83 -16.70 -18.13
CA THR A 174 -5.42 -15.97 -17.00
C THR A 174 -5.15 -14.48 -17.13
N ARG A 175 -3.91 -14.06 -17.43
CA ARG A 175 -3.59 -12.64 -17.67
C ARG A 175 -4.41 -12.02 -18.81
N LYS A 176 -4.68 -12.79 -19.87
CA LYS A 176 -5.53 -12.35 -20.99
C LYS A 176 -7.00 -12.24 -20.56
N ALA A 177 -7.51 -13.23 -19.83
CA ALA A 177 -8.90 -13.24 -19.36
C ALA A 177 -9.18 -12.10 -18.35
N LEU A 178 -8.26 -11.83 -17.44
CA LEU A 178 -8.40 -10.75 -16.43
C LEU A 178 -8.40 -9.34 -17.06
N LYS A 179 -7.87 -9.18 -18.29
CA LYS A 179 -7.93 -7.91 -19.04
C LYS A 179 -9.23 -7.71 -19.80
N ALA A 180 -10.07 -8.74 -19.93
CA ALA A 180 -11.36 -8.63 -20.60
C ALA A 180 -12.41 -8.02 -19.65
N PRO A 181 -13.37 -7.22 -20.12
CA PRO A 181 -14.41 -6.59 -19.28
C PRO A 181 -15.51 -7.61 -18.94
N GLU A 182 -15.12 -8.75 -18.37
CA GLU A 182 -15.99 -9.89 -18.08
C GLU A 182 -16.25 -10.11 -16.59
N PHE A 183 -16.12 -9.03 -15.78
CA PHE A 183 -16.33 -9.09 -14.33
C PHE A 183 -17.31 -8.03 -13.89
N ARG A 184 -18.29 -8.43 -13.09
CA ARG A 184 -19.19 -7.53 -12.38
C ARG A 184 -18.65 -7.30 -10.98
N MET A 185 -18.55 -6.03 -10.56
CA MET A 185 -18.08 -5.62 -9.25
C MET A 185 -19.23 -4.94 -8.52
N GLN A 186 -19.73 -5.58 -7.46
CA GLN A 186 -20.81 -5.07 -6.64
C GLN A 186 -20.35 -3.86 -5.85
N ILE A 187 -21.13 -2.79 -5.82
CA ILE A 187 -20.88 -1.65 -4.92
C ILE A 187 -21.38 -2.03 -3.54
N PRO A 188 -20.52 -2.04 -2.49
CA PRO A 188 -21.00 -2.33 -1.15
C PRO A 188 -22.02 -1.28 -0.69
N PRO A 189 -23.10 -1.67 -0.01
CA PRO A 189 -24.20 -0.76 0.34
C PRO A 189 -23.76 0.51 1.07
N GLU A 190 -22.76 0.41 1.92
CA GLU A 190 -22.21 1.54 2.69
C GLU A 190 -21.47 2.58 1.84
N PHE A 191 -21.18 2.27 0.56
CA PHE A 191 -20.46 3.12 -0.38
C PHE A 191 -21.28 3.56 -1.59
N ILE A 192 -22.57 3.23 -1.65
CA ILE A 192 -23.46 3.66 -2.73
C ILE A 192 -23.56 5.18 -2.68
N LYS A 193 -23.21 5.83 -3.80
CA LYS A 193 -23.31 7.28 -4.04
C LYS A 193 -24.52 7.62 -4.91
N ASP A 194 -24.85 6.73 -5.83
CA ASP A 194 -25.97 6.80 -6.74
C ASP A 194 -26.86 5.58 -6.51
N PRO A 195 -28.10 5.76 -6.04
CA PRO A 195 -29.05 4.66 -5.77
C PRO A 195 -29.36 3.76 -6.98
N GLU A 196 -29.27 4.33 -8.19
CA GLU A 196 -29.52 3.60 -9.45
C GLU A 196 -28.34 2.70 -9.85
N LYS A 197 -27.16 2.86 -9.20
CA LYS A 197 -25.93 2.16 -9.55
C LYS A 197 -25.48 1.23 -8.44
N SER A 198 -25.80 -0.07 -8.56
CA SER A 198 -25.43 -1.09 -7.58
C SER A 198 -24.17 -1.90 -7.95
N PHE A 199 -23.70 -1.80 -9.19
CA PHE A 199 -22.48 -2.49 -9.66
C PHE A 199 -21.83 -1.75 -10.82
N ILE A 200 -20.59 -2.11 -11.12
CA ILE A 200 -19.90 -1.77 -12.38
C ILE A 200 -19.49 -3.06 -13.10
N THR A 201 -19.31 -2.99 -14.41
CA THR A 201 -18.74 -4.09 -15.22
C THR A 201 -17.41 -3.63 -15.81
N GLY A 202 -16.39 -4.50 -15.77
CA GLY A 202 -15.08 -4.15 -16.30
C GLY A 202 -14.05 -5.27 -16.16
N SER A 203 -12.80 -4.94 -16.42
CA SER A 203 -11.65 -5.84 -16.28
C SER A 203 -11.06 -5.77 -14.87
N ILE A 204 -10.34 -6.82 -14.45
CA ILE A 204 -9.55 -6.84 -13.22
C ILE A 204 -8.15 -6.26 -13.47
N LEU A 205 -7.54 -6.56 -14.61
CA LEU A 205 -6.25 -6.02 -15.03
C LEU A 205 -6.44 -5.03 -16.18
N ALA A 206 -5.60 -4.00 -16.21
CA ALA A 206 -5.51 -3.09 -17.34
C ALA A 206 -4.05 -2.73 -17.63
N PRO A 207 -3.71 -2.36 -18.90
CA PRO A 207 -2.41 -1.77 -19.19
C PRO A 207 -2.33 -0.37 -18.59
N ASP A 208 -1.11 0.02 -18.24
CA ASP A 208 -0.72 1.38 -17.84
C ASP A 208 0.57 1.70 -18.60
N PRO A 209 0.90 2.94 -18.97
CA PRO A 209 2.07 3.27 -19.76
C PRO A 209 3.39 2.66 -19.26
N HIS A 210 3.50 2.40 -17.97
CA HIS A 210 4.73 1.92 -17.33
C HIS A 210 4.57 0.56 -16.64
N SER A 211 3.35 -0.01 -16.59
CA SER A 211 3.12 -1.26 -15.86
C SER A 211 1.78 -1.92 -16.23
N ILE A 212 1.36 -2.89 -15.44
CA ILE A 212 0.01 -3.41 -15.39
C ILE A 212 -0.61 -2.97 -14.08
N ILE A 213 -1.84 -2.51 -14.13
CA ILE A 213 -2.63 -2.10 -12.98
C ILE A 213 -3.72 -3.12 -12.69
N ILE A 214 -4.16 -3.15 -11.43
CA ILE A 214 -5.18 -4.07 -10.93
C ILE A 214 -6.28 -3.30 -10.19
N ARG A 215 -7.51 -3.79 -10.26
CA ARG A 215 -8.58 -3.52 -9.30
C ARG A 215 -9.15 -4.86 -8.85
N TYR A 216 -9.16 -5.11 -7.57
CA TYR A 216 -9.54 -6.42 -7.06
C TYR A 216 -10.04 -6.34 -5.61
N ARG A 217 -11.16 -7.01 -5.37
CA ARG A 217 -11.67 -7.34 -4.06
C ARG A 217 -12.57 -8.56 -4.21
N HIS A 218 -12.11 -9.71 -3.72
CA HIS A 218 -12.73 -11.01 -4.01
C HIS A 218 -14.22 -11.09 -3.68
N ASP A 219 -14.61 -10.59 -2.50
CA ASP A 219 -15.97 -10.70 -1.97
C ASP A 219 -17.04 -9.90 -2.73
N ILE A 220 -16.64 -9.03 -3.67
CA ILE A 220 -17.58 -8.21 -4.47
C ILE A 220 -17.49 -8.48 -5.98
N ILE A 221 -16.59 -9.37 -6.43
CA ILE A 221 -16.38 -9.65 -7.86
C ILE A 221 -17.14 -10.93 -8.25
N ALA A 222 -17.94 -10.83 -9.30
CA ALA A 222 -18.60 -11.97 -9.94
C ALA A 222 -18.15 -12.08 -11.41
N PRO A 223 -17.61 -13.25 -11.84
CA PRO A 223 -17.25 -13.49 -13.24
C PRO A 223 -18.53 -13.64 -14.10
N LEU A 224 -18.51 -13.11 -15.32
CA LEU A 224 -19.64 -13.15 -16.25
C LEU A 224 -19.51 -14.27 -17.29
N THR A 225 -18.35 -14.93 -17.39
CA THR A 225 -18.08 -16.03 -18.31
C THR A 225 -17.31 -17.15 -17.63
N THR A 226 -17.34 -18.36 -18.19
CA THR A 226 -16.55 -19.50 -17.69
C THR A 226 -15.04 -19.21 -17.74
N ARG A 227 -14.57 -18.48 -18.74
CA ARG A 227 -13.17 -18.07 -18.85
C ARG A 227 -12.80 -17.13 -17.71
N ALA A 228 -13.62 -16.14 -17.43
CA ALA A 228 -13.43 -15.21 -16.33
C ALA A 228 -13.47 -15.93 -14.97
N ALA A 229 -14.34 -16.94 -14.79
CA ALA A 229 -14.40 -17.73 -13.55
C ALA A 229 -13.09 -18.48 -13.29
N LYS A 230 -12.54 -19.19 -14.29
CA LYS A 230 -11.26 -19.89 -14.18
C LYS A 230 -10.09 -18.92 -13.86
N ALA A 231 -10.09 -17.75 -14.50
CA ALA A 231 -9.05 -16.74 -14.25
C ALA A 231 -9.14 -16.15 -12.84
N LEU A 232 -10.34 -15.91 -12.33
CA LEU A 232 -10.55 -15.44 -10.96
C LEU A 232 -10.14 -16.50 -9.92
N GLU A 233 -10.42 -17.78 -10.20
CA GLU A 233 -9.99 -18.90 -9.36
C GLU A 233 -8.47 -19.02 -9.29
N GLU A 234 -7.74 -18.95 -10.42
CA GLU A 234 -6.28 -18.98 -10.43
C GLU A 234 -5.70 -17.78 -9.68
N LEU A 235 -6.19 -16.55 -9.93
CA LEU A 235 -5.75 -15.36 -9.21
C LEU A 235 -5.94 -15.52 -7.69
N SER A 236 -7.11 -16.00 -7.27
CA SER A 236 -7.40 -16.22 -5.85
C SER A 236 -6.48 -17.28 -5.24
N ALA A 237 -6.22 -18.38 -5.96
CA ALA A 237 -5.31 -19.43 -5.53
C ALA A 237 -3.86 -18.92 -5.39
N VAL A 238 -3.40 -18.08 -6.32
CA VAL A 238 -2.06 -17.48 -6.26
C VAL A 238 -1.92 -16.55 -5.04
N LEU A 239 -2.93 -15.74 -4.74
CA LEU A 239 -2.92 -14.78 -3.63
C LEU A 239 -2.85 -15.46 -2.24
N VAL A 240 -3.31 -16.69 -2.10
CA VAL A 240 -3.28 -17.42 -0.80
C VAL A 240 -2.08 -18.36 -0.66
N ARG A 241 -1.23 -18.52 -1.69
CA ARG A 241 -0.03 -19.36 -1.59
C ARG A 241 0.99 -18.75 -0.63
N GLY A 242 1.31 -19.46 0.44
CA GLY A 242 2.27 -19.01 1.46
C GLY A 242 3.66 -18.68 0.90
N GLU A 243 4.18 -19.46 -0.05
CA GLU A 243 5.47 -19.23 -0.72
C GLU A 243 5.51 -17.93 -1.54
N ILE A 244 4.39 -17.59 -2.21
CA ILE A 244 4.27 -16.34 -2.97
C ILE A 244 4.16 -15.16 -2.02
N GLN A 245 3.36 -15.28 -0.97
CA GLN A 245 3.28 -14.25 0.07
C GLN A 245 4.65 -14.00 0.72
N ALA A 246 5.36 -15.05 1.09
CA ALA A 246 6.68 -14.94 1.71
C ALA A 246 7.74 -14.30 0.81
N SER A 247 7.68 -14.53 -0.52
CA SER A 247 8.68 -14.02 -1.47
C SER A 247 8.32 -12.66 -2.09
N SER A 248 7.04 -12.29 -2.14
CA SER A 248 6.55 -11.16 -2.94
C SER A 248 5.79 -10.12 -2.13
N SER A 249 5.54 -10.36 -0.84
CA SER A 249 4.85 -9.44 0.05
C SER A 249 5.79 -8.85 1.08
N MET A 250 5.50 -7.63 1.49
CA MET A 250 6.04 -7.04 2.71
C MET A 250 4.95 -7.04 3.78
N HIS A 251 5.37 -7.12 5.04
CA HIS A 251 4.49 -7.14 6.20
C HIS A 251 4.92 -6.05 7.17
N LEU A 252 4.11 -5.00 7.27
CA LEU A 252 4.34 -3.84 8.14
C LEU A 252 3.58 -4.04 9.45
N LYS A 253 4.29 -4.40 10.49
CA LYS A 253 3.76 -4.59 11.85
C LYS A 253 3.53 -3.24 12.54
N SER A 254 2.93 -3.27 13.72
CA SER A 254 2.74 -2.09 14.56
C SER A 254 4.05 -1.36 14.88
N SER A 255 5.15 -2.10 15.04
CA SER A 255 6.51 -1.55 15.21
C SER A 255 7.00 -0.76 13.99
N ASP A 256 6.59 -1.17 12.79
CA ASP A 256 6.97 -0.51 11.54
C ASP A 256 6.10 0.70 11.25
N LEU A 257 4.90 0.73 11.82
CA LEU A 257 3.88 1.77 11.66
C LEU A 257 3.41 2.31 13.03
N PRO A 258 4.29 2.93 13.84
CA PRO A 258 3.89 3.56 15.09
C PRO A 258 2.94 4.75 14.86
N LYS A 259 2.32 5.28 15.95
CA LYS A 259 1.52 6.51 15.89
C LYS A 259 2.33 7.63 15.22
N GLY A 260 1.71 8.40 14.34
CA GLY A 260 2.33 9.43 13.53
C GLY A 260 2.95 8.92 12.21
N SER A 261 2.92 7.61 11.93
CA SER A 261 3.28 7.10 10.60
C SER A 261 2.14 7.32 9.62
N ILE A 262 2.49 7.64 8.37
CA ILE A 262 1.57 7.67 7.24
C ILE A 262 2.13 6.74 6.17
N ILE A 263 1.35 5.76 5.72
CA ILE A 263 1.67 4.96 4.55
C ILE A 263 0.87 5.49 3.35
N LEU A 264 1.57 5.79 2.25
CA LEU A 264 0.98 6.21 0.98
C LEU A 264 1.22 5.12 -0.05
N MET A 265 0.18 4.80 -0.84
CA MET A 265 0.24 3.67 -1.76
C MET A 265 -0.46 3.98 -3.08
N ASP A 266 0.16 3.60 -4.21
CA ASP A 266 -0.52 3.54 -5.52
C ASP A 266 -1.44 2.31 -5.53
N ASN A 267 -2.72 2.57 -5.35
CA ASN A 267 -3.79 1.59 -5.19
C ASN A 267 -4.02 0.71 -6.44
N ARG A 268 -3.43 1.07 -7.58
CA ARG A 268 -3.52 0.31 -8.83
C ARG A 268 -2.32 -0.60 -9.05
N ARG A 269 -1.15 -0.24 -8.49
CA ARG A 269 0.10 -1.00 -8.60
C ARG A 269 0.41 -1.86 -7.37
N TRP A 270 -0.30 -1.63 -6.27
CA TRP A 270 -0.11 -2.36 -5.03
C TRP A 270 -1.44 -2.89 -4.49
N MET A 271 -1.48 -4.18 -4.25
CA MET A 271 -2.53 -4.79 -3.43
C MET A 271 -2.13 -4.74 -1.97
N HIS A 272 -3.12 -4.73 -1.10
CA HIS A 272 -2.88 -4.78 0.33
C HIS A 272 -3.87 -5.71 1.05
N ALA A 273 -3.46 -6.18 2.21
CA ALA A 273 -4.24 -7.01 3.11
C ALA A 273 -3.96 -6.64 4.56
N ARG A 274 -4.79 -7.09 5.46
CA ARG A 274 -4.62 -6.90 6.89
C ARG A 274 -5.05 -8.17 7.62
N ASN A 275 -4.21 -8.67 8.55
CA ASN A 275 -4.64 -9.73 9.45
C ASN A 275 -5.67 -9.23 10.49
N GLU A 276 -6.12 -10.09 11.37
CA GLU A 276 -7.04 -9.74 12.44
C GLU A 276 -6.49 -8.58 13.28
N ILE A 277 -7.41 -7.73 13.76
CA ILE A 277 -7.14 -6.67 14.74
C ILE A 277 -7.35 -7.27 16.12
N GLU A 278 -6.40 -7.06 17.03
CA GLU A 278 -6.49 -7.48 18.43
C GLU A 278 -6.84 -6.32 19.35
N ASP A 279 -6.49 -5.09 18.97
CA ASP A 279 -6.77 -3.88 19.72
C ASP A 279 -8.07 -3.20 19.24
N PRO A 280 -9.15 -3.20 20.02
CA PRO A 280 -10.38 -2.50 19.65
C PRO A 280 -10.22 -0.98 19.55
N GLU A 281 -9.16 -0.41 20.13
CA GLU A 281 -8.86 1.02 20.08
C GLU A 281 -7.95 1.38 18.88
N ARG A 282 -7.56 0.39 18.05
CA ARG A 282 -6.80 0.68 16.83
C ARG A 282 -7.53 1.69 15.96
N HIS A 283 -6.83 2.76 15.56
CA HIS A 283 -7.42 3.84 14.81
C HIS A 283 -6.47 4.33 13.71
N LEU A 284 -6.87 4.16 12.47
CA LEU A 284 -6.22 4.77 11.31
C LEU A 284 -7.17 5.75 10.67
N ARG A 285 -6.63 6.74 9.96
CA ARG A 285 -7.41 7.65 9.12
C ARG A 285 -6.99 7.49 7.68
N ARG A 286 -7.96 7.24 6.81
CA ARG A 286 -7.76 6.98 5.38
C ARG A 286 -8.25 8.16 4.54
N VAL A 287 -7.50 8.47 3.49
CA VAL A 287 -7.91 9.35 2.39
C VAL A 287 -7.56 8.69 1.07
N ARG A 288 -8.34 8.98 0.01
CA ARG A 288 -8.16 8.47 -1.34
C ARG A 288 -8.28 9.62 -2.33
N TRP A 289 -7.35 9.68 -3.29
CA TRP A 289 -7.32 10.81 -4.23
C TRP A 289 -6.82 10.39 -5.61
N ASP A 290 -6.78 11.34 -6.54
CA ASP A 290 -6.30 11.19 -7.90
C ASP A 290 -7.08 10.11 -8.66
N ALA A 291 -8.42 10.23 -8.69
CA ALA A 291 -9.28 9.28 -9.39
C ALA A 291 -9.07 9.39 -10.90
N GLN A 292 -8.80 8.24 -11.54
CA GLN A 292 -8.52 8.13 -12.97
C GLN A 292 -9.26 6.93 -13.56
N ALA A 293 -9.65 7.01 -14.84
CA ALA A 293 -10.26 5.89 -15.55
C ALA A 293 -9.37 4.65 -15.47
N PHE A 294 -9.98 3.48 -15.18
CA PHE A 294 -9.23 2.24 -15.06
C PHE A 294 -8.80 1.68 -16.43
N ASN A 295 -9.68 1.77 -17.41
CA ASN A 295 -9.37 1.43 -18.80
C ASN A 295 -9.16 2.73 -19.58
N ILE A 296 -7.94 2.99 -20.03
CA ILE A 296 -7.70 4.00 -21.06
C ILE A 296 -8.27 3.40 -22.35
N SER A 297 -9.41 3.93 -22.81
CA SER A 297 -9.90 3.55 -24.14
C SER A 297 -8.95 4.16 -25.18
N ASP A 298 -8.60 3.39 -26.23
CA ASP A 298 -7.78 3.84 -27.38
C ASP A 298 -8.41 5.01 -28.15
N ARG A 299 -9.39 5.72 -27.56
CA ARG A 299 -10.10 6.84 -28.20
C ARG A 299 -9.53 8.22 -27.80
N ASP A 300 -8.57 8.26 -26.87
CA ASP A 300 -7.99 9.52 -26.34
C ASP A 300 -6.50 9.67 -26.67
N THR A 301 -5.97 8.91 -27.64
CA THR A 301 -4.60 9.07 -28.17
C THR A 301 -4.61 9.64 -29.58
#